data_3e407594a4fccdd3abf6c5abecc966f3
#
_entry.id   3e407594a4fccdd3abf6c5abecc966f3
#
_cell.length_a   1.000
_cell.length_b   1.000
_cell.length_c   1.000
_cell.angle_alpha   90.00
_cell.angle_beta   90.00
_cell.angle_gamma   90.00
#
_symmetry.space_group_name_H-M   'P 1'
#
loop_
_entity.id
_entity.type
_entity.pdbx_description
1 polymer ?
#
loop_
_entity_poly.entity_id
_entity_poly.type
_entity_poly.pdbx_seq_one_letter_code
_entity_poly.pdbx_strand_id
1 'polypeptide(L)'
;MGKDKIVIYFGFNNPLIYKRGVENVILSQSMALPENVKKYYLFFGEKDEEFLWNDIKCISIMHDLFRFFKLNTFLNKLCRNAECVIHSHNYLMSFFLLKKTDIFTVHDGLFYLSSQTNHRFKNIFKFIEKAVYKKSKLVHFISKFTKEESLYNKDNFIIIYNTTPLEKVKVKFEKENWDSKKVKIFTVRSIEERVNLELLIELAQRNKDFEIKVSGKGPLIEKYRDEIKNKKLDNIELMGFLEDEKIRKYYKDCDIVTVLAKYGEGFGLPIIEGYLHDKPVFASNVSAIPEVIINKEFLVENDVINLENKILNYLKKNKSYNFKEYYYSNFGNDVIRDKYFKLYNHTLK
;
A
#
# COMPACT_ATOMS: atom_id res chain seq x y z
N MET A 1 -39.79 -3.62 -1.01
CA MET A 1 -38.48 -3.76 -0.37
C MET A 1 -37.39 -3.38 -1.39
N GLY A 2 -36.52 -2.42 -1.07
CA GLY A 2 -35.39 -2.07 -1.94
C GLY A 2 -34.44 -3.26 -2.08
N LYS A 3 -33.75 -3.33 -3.22
CA LYS A 3 -32.70 -4.36 -3.40
C LYS A 3 -31.54 -4.13 -2.42
N ASP A 4 -30.94 -5.21 -1.94
CA ASP A 4 -29.69 -5.14 -1.19
C ASP A 4 -28.61 -4.43 -2.01
N LYS A 5 -27.87 -3.50 -1.38
CA LYS A 5 -26.71 -2.86 -2.00
C LYS A 5 -25.45 -3.62 -1.57
N ILE A 6 -24.64 -4.01 -2.55
CA ILE A 6 -23.46 -4.84 -2.35
C ILE A 6 -22.26 -4.23 -3.05
N VAL A 7 -21.13 -4.11 -2.34
CA VAL A 7 -19.83 -3.81 -2.95
C VAL A 7 -18.94 -5.04 -2.86
N ILE A 8 -18.35 -5.42 -3.99
CA ILE A 8 -17.52 -6.62 -4.14
C ILE A 8 -16.11 -6.18 -4.53
N TYR A 9 -15.16 -6.37 -3.63
CA TYR A 9 -13.75 -6.11 -3.87
C TYR A 9 -13.04 -7.35 -4.41
N PHE A 10 -12.16 -7.17 -5.39
CA PHE A 10 -11.23 -8.19 -5.83
C PHE A 10 -9.81 -7.82 -5.40
N GLY A 11 -9.22 -8.63 -4.53
CA GLY A 11 -7.87 -8.44 -4.05
C GLY A 11 -6.91 -9.55 -4.50
N PHE A 12 -5.78 -9.66 -3.82
CA PHE A 12 -4.72 -10.58 -4.23
C PHE A 12 -4.57 -11.76 -3.27
N ASN A 13 -4.67 -11.53 -1.97
CA ASN A 13 -4.26 -12.50 -0.96
C ASN A 13 -5.30 -12.61 0.16
N ASN A 14 -5.12 -13.62 1.01
CA ASN A 14 -5.85 -13.71 2.27
C ASN A 14 -5.45 -12.54 3.19
N PRO A 15 -6.37 -11.61 3.51
CA PRO A 15 -6.07 -10.40 4.26
C PRO A 15 -5.74 -10.66 5.74
N LEU A 16 -6.02 -11.86 6.25
CA LEU A 16 -5.64 -12.27 7.61
C LEU A 16 -4.18 -12.74 7.69
N ILE A 17 -3.62 -13.21 6.56
CA ILE A 17 -2.26 -13.74 6.48
C ILE A 17 -1.30 -12.69 5.89
N TYR A 18 -1.77 -11.96 4.87
CA TYR A 18 -0.95 -11.01 4.11
C TYR A 18 -1.60 -9.62 4.15
N LYS A 19 -1.18 -8.81 5.10
CA LYS A 19 -1.55 -7.38 5.16
C LYS A 19 -0.59 -6.58 4.29
N ARG A 20 -0.85 -6.54 2.98
CA ARG A 20 -0.10 -5.72 2.03
C ARG A 20 -0.78 -4.36 1.79
N GLY A 21 -0.12 -3.48 1.05
CA GLY A 21 -0.66 -2.15 0.74
C GLY A 21 -2.05 -2.18 0.10
N VAL A 22 -2.31 -3.16 -0.79
CA VAL A 22 -3.61 -3.30 -1.49
C VAL A 22 -4.74 -3.65 -0.52
N GLU A 23 -4.54 -4.62 0.37
CA GLU A 23 -5.53 -5.03 1.36
C GLU A 23 -5.85 -3.88 2.32
N ASN A 24 -4.84 -3.11 2.74
CA ASN A 24 -5.03 -1.92 3.58
C ASN A 24 -5.85 -0.82 2.86
N VAL A 25 -5.61 -0.63 1.56
CA VAL A 25 -6.40 0.31 0.74
C VAL A 25 -7.86 -0.16 0.63
N ILE A 26 -8.11 -1.45 0.36
CA ILE A 26 -9.46 -2.02 0.30
C ILE A 26 -10.18 -1.84 1.63
N LEU A 27 -9.50 -2.12 2.75
CA LEU A 27 -10.06 -1.90 4.09
C LEU A 27 -10.47 -0.43 4.29
N SER A 28 -9.59 0.51 3.94
CA SER A 28 -9.87 1.94 4.05
C SER A 28 -11.05 2.38 3.16
N GLN A 29 -11.13 1.86 1.95
CA GLN A 29 -12.25 2.10 1.03
C GLN A 29 -13.57 1.53 1.57
N SER A 30 -13.53 0.34 2.14
CA SER A 30 -14.71 -0.31 2.71
C SER A 30 -15.31 0.47 3.88
N MET A 31 -14.46 1.16 4.65
CA MET A 31 -14.87 2.02 5.76
C MET A 31 -15.59 3.30 5.31
N ALA A 32 -15.49 3.67 4.02
CA ALA A 32 -16.22 4.79 3.44
C ALA A 32 -17.66 4.44 3.06
N LEU A 33 -18.02 3.17 3.07
CA LEU A 33 -19.37 2.71 2.71
C LEU A 33 -20.33 2.83 3.90
N PRO A 34 -21.61 3.16 3.65
CA PRO A 34 -22.66 3.10 4.65
C PRO A 34 -22.81 1.70 5.29
N GLU A 35 -23.25 1.62 6.54
CA GLU A 35 -23.41 0.36 7.27
C GLU A 35 -24.41 -0.61 6.62
N ASN A 36 -25.41 -0.09 5.90
CA ASN A 36 -26.40 -0.91 5.19
C ASN A 36 -25.88 -1.51 3.88
N VAL A 37 -24.64 -1.23 3.48
CA VAL A 37 -24.01 -1.82 2.29
C VAL A 37 -23.27 -3.08 2.67
N LYS A 38 -23.65 -4.21 2.10
CA LYS A 38 -22.95 -5.50 2.29
C LYS A 38 -21.62 -5.48 1.55
N LYS A 39 -20.56 -5.93 2.20
CA LYS A 39 -19.18 -5.88 1.69
C LYS A 39 -18.65 -7.28 1.51
N TYR A 40 -18.09 -7.55 0.34
CA TYR A 40 -17.46 -8.82 0.01
C TYR A 40 -16.03 -8.57 -0.49
N TYR A 41 -15.13 -9.46 -0.14
CA TYR A 41 -13.76 -9.48 -0.63
C TYR A 41 -13.47 -10.85 -1.24
N LEU A 42 -13.13 -10.90 -2.52
CA LEU A 42 -12.85 -12.12 -3.25
C LEU A 42 -11.37 -12.18 -3.64
N PHE A 43 -10.76 -13.33 -3.44
CA PHE A 43 -9.39 -13.62 -3.85
C PHE A 43 -9.20 -15.08 -4.22
N PHE A 44 -8.09 -15.41 -4.88
CA PHE A 44 -7.72 -16.80 -5.13
C PHE A 44 -6.81 -17.32 -4.03
N GLY A 45 -7.21 -18.41 -3.37
CA GLY A 45 -6.50 -19.03 -2.26
C GLY A 45 -6.21 -20.52 -2.47
N GLU A 46 -5.72 -21.19 -1.44
CA GLU A 46 -5.39 -22.61 -1.49
C GLU A 46 -6.61 -23.51 -1.43
N LYS A 47 -7.72 -23.03 -0.87
CA LYS A 47 -9.00 -23.73 -0.73
C LYS A 47 -10.19 -22.79 -0.88
N ASP A 48 -11.35 -23.37 -1.16
CA ASP A 48 -12.63 -22.66 -1.11
C ASP A 48 -13.01 -22.50 0.37
N GLU A 49 -13.10 -21.27 0.85
CA GLU A 49 -13.47 -20.95 2.24
C GLU A 49 -14.13 -19.58 2.35
N GLU A 50 -14.92 -19.40 3.41
CA GLU A 50 -15.53 -18.13 3.77
C GLU A 50 -15.15 -17.76 5.20
N PHE A 51 -14.82 -16.48 5.43
CA PHE A 51 -14.52 -15.95 6.75
C PHE A 51 -14.85 -14.45 6.83
N LEU A 52 -14.74 -13.88 8.02
CA LEU A 52 -14.97 -12.46 8.23
C LEU A 52 -13.63 -11.73 8.47
N TRP A 53 -13.44 -10.61 7.77
CA TRP A 53 -12.31 -9.70 7.98
C TRP A 53 -12.88 -8.31 8.30
N ASN A 54 -12.84 -7.91 9.58
CA ASN A 54 -13.64 -6.80 10.11
C ASN A 54 -15.13 -7.02 9.76
N ASP A 55 -15.76 -6.13 9.01
CA ASP A 55 -17.15 -6.23 8.54
C ASP A 55 -17.27 -6.68 7.07
N ILE A 56 -16.19 -7.19 6.49
CA ILE A 56 -16.12 -7.64 5.10
C ILE A 56 -16.20 -9.16 5.06
N LYS A 57 -17.17 -9.71 4.33
CA LYS A 57 -17.25 -11.15 4.09
C LYS A 57 -16.23 -11.55 3.03
N CYS A 58 -15.20 -12.30 3.42
CA CYS A 58 -14.15 -12.80 2.56
C CYS A 58 -14.52 -14.14 1.95
N ILE A 59 -14.28 -14.29 0.66
CA ILE A 59 -14.51 -15.51 -0.13
C ILE A 59 -13.19 -15.87 -0.81
N SER A 60 -12.58 -16.96 -0.36
CA SER A 60 -11.46 -17.59 -1.03
C SER A 60 -11.99 -18.55 -2.10
N ILE A 61 -11.50 -18.42 -3.31
CA ILE A 61 -11.77 -19.34 -4.42
C ILE A 61 -10.49 -20.14 -4.66
N MET A 62 -10.59 -21.46 -4.59
CA MET A 62 -9.44 -22.32 -4.79
C MET A 62 -8.75 -22.06 -6.12
N HIS A 63 -7.42 -21.96 -6.10
CA HIS A 63 -6.58 -21.68 -7.25
C HIS A 63 -6.39 -22.93 -8.14
N ASP A 64 -7.48 -23.33 -8.82
CA ASP A 64 -7.55 -24.45 -9.77
C ASP A 64 -7.86 -24.01 -11.20
N LEU A 65 -8.00 -24.95 -12.12
CA LEU A 65 -8.37 -24.69 -13.53
C LEU A 65 -9.75 -24.05 -13.68
N PHE A 66 -10.65 -24.29 -12.75
CA PHE A 66 -12.03 -23.82 -12.78
C PHE A 66 -12.26 -22.51 -12.03
N ARG A 67 -11.20 -21.91 -11.43
CA ARG A 67 -11.32 -20.70 -10.58
C ARG A 67 -12.10 -19.54 -11.22
N PHE A 68 -11.90 -19.28 -12.51
CA PHE A 68 -12.60 -18.20 -13.19
C PHE A 68 -14.06 -18.54 -13.48
N PHE A 69 -14.37 -19.80 -13.71
CA PHE A 69 -15.76 -20.26 -13.81
C PHE A 69 -16.48 -20.14 -12.47
N LYS A 70 -15.84 -20.61 -11.38
CA LYS A 70 -16.35 -20.45 -10.00
C LYS A 70 -16.60 -18.98 -9.66
N LEU A 71 -15.63 -18.10 -9.97
CA LEU A 71 -15.75 -16.64 -9.76
C LEU A 71 -16.99 -16.08 -10.46
N ASN A 72 -17.17 -16.33 -11.76
CA ASN A 72 -18.29 -15.80 -12.52
C ASN A 72 -19.64 -16.38 -12.06
N THR A 73 -19.68 -17.67 -11.70
CA THR A 73 -20.89 -18.33 -11.16
C THR A 73 -21.27 -17.73 -9.81
N PHE A 74 -20.31 -17.54 -8.92
CA PHE A 74 -20.52 -16.90 -7.61
C PHE A 74 -21.07 -15.48 -7.77
N LEU A 75 -20.46 -14.67 -8.63
CA LEU A 75 -20.91 -13.30 -8.88
C LEU A 75 -22.31 -13.24 -9.49
N ASN A 76 -22.63 -14.15 -10.41
CA ASN A 76 -23.97 -14.20 -10.99
C ASN A 76 -25.03 -14.55 -9.93
N LYS A 77 -24.70 -15.47 -9.01
CA LYS A 77 -25.59 -15.83 -7.90
C LYS A 77 -25.76 -14.64 -6.94
N LEU A 78 -24.65 -13.99 -6.53
CA LEU A 78 -24.67 -12.89 -5.57
C LEU A 78 -25.41 -11.66 -6.11
N CYS A 79 -25.19 -11.31 -7.38
CA CYS A 79 -25.75 -10.11 -7.99
C CYS A 79 -27.12 -10.33 -8.67
N ARG A 80 -27.75 -11.49 -8.49
CA ARG A 80 -29.04 -11.79 -9.15
C ARG A 80 -30.18 -10.91 -8.63
N ASN A 81 -30.19 -10.70 -7.30
CA ASN A 81 -31.28 -10.00 -6.61
C ASN A 81 -30.79 -8.76 -5.84
N ALA A 82 -29.59 -8.26 -6.16
CA ALA A 82 -28.95 -7.15 -5.47
C ALA A 82 -28.39 -6.13 -6.47
N GLU A 83 -28.21 -4.90 -6.01
CA GLU A 83 -27.44 -3.88 -6.71
C GLU A 83 -25.96 -4.07 -6.33
N CYS A 84 -25.19 -4.59 -7.28
CA CYS A 84 -23.79 -4.89 -7.06
C CYS A 84 -22.88 -3.88 -7.74
N VAL A 85 -21.91 -3.37 -6.99
CA VAL A 85 -20.74 -2.64 -7.50
C VAL A 85 -19.53 -3.56 -7.42
N ILE A 86 -18.91 -3.84 -8.56
CA ILE A 86 -17.67 -4.61 -8.67
C ILE A 86 -16.52 -3.62 -8.67
N HIS A 87 -15.77 -3.59 -7.56
CA HIS A 87 -14.58 -2.76 -7.38
C HIS A 87 -13.33 -3.65 -7.36
N SER A 88 -12.61 -3.69 -8.45
CA SER A 88 -11.45 -4.58 -8.58
C SER A 88 -10.12 -3.85 -8.40
N HIS A 89 -9.18 -4.55 -7.74
CA HIS A 89 -7.78 -4.19 -7.60
C HIS A 89 -6.87 -5.20 -8.31
N ASN A 90 -7.47 -6.24 -8.93
CA ASN A 90 -6.73 -7.36 -9.50
C ASN A 90 -6.96 -7.45 -11.01
N TYR A 91 -5.89 -7.23 -11.78
CA TYR A 91 -5.93 -7.28 -13.24
C TYR A 91 -6.40 -8.64 -13.78
N LEU A 92 -5.89 -9.74 -13.21
CA LEU A 92 -6.19 -11.08 -13.71
C LEU A 92 -7.66 -11.45 -13.48
N MET A 93 -8.18 -11.19 -12.28
CA MET A 93 -9.61 -11.42 -12.00
C MET A 93 -10.50 -10.57 -12.91
N SER A 94 -10.18 -9.28 -13.09
CA SER A 94 -10.93 -8.39 -13.97
C SER A 94 -10.86 -8.81 -15.43
N PHE A 95 -9.72 -9.30 -15.89
CA PHE A 95 -9.54 -9.75 -17.27
C PHE A 95 -10.48 -10.93 -17.60
N PHE A 96 -10.57 -11.93 -16.73
CA PHE A 96 -11.42 -13.13 -16.92
C PHE A 96 -12.86 -12.97 -16.44
N LEU A 97 -13.22 -11.81 -15.88
CA LEU A 97 -14.59 -11.54 -15.48
C LEU A 97 -15.51 -11.44 -16.72
N LEU A 98 -16.68 -12.07 -16.72
CA LEU A 98 -17.67 -11.93 -17.82
C LEU A 98 -18.42 -10.59 -17.74
N LYS A 99 -18.67 -10.09 -16.54
CA LYS A 99 -19.26 -8.76 -16.30
C LYS A 99 -18.23 -7.64 -16.46
N LYS A 100 -18.72 -6.41 -16.70
CA LYS A 100 -17.87 -5.22 -16.60
C LYS A 100 -17.50 -4.95 -15.14
N THR A 101 -16.30 -4.46 -14.91
CA THR A 101 -15.88 -3.91 -13.62
C THR A 101 -16.44 -2.49 -13.52
N ASP A 102 -17.12 -2.17 -12.41
CA ASP A 102 -17.66 -0.83 -12.22
C ASP A 102 -16.52 0.15 -11.90
N ILE A 103 -15.65 -0.19 -10.94
CA ILE A 103 -14.48 0.59 -10.56
C ILE A 103 -13.26 -0.32 -10.62
N PHE A 104 -12.20 0.10 -11.32
CA PHE A 104 -10.91 -0.56 -11.29
C PHE A 104 -9.86 0.35 -10.67
N THR A 105 -9.27 -0.06 -9.53
CA THR A 105 -8.20 0.68 -8.86
C THR A 105 -6.83 0.22 -9.35
N VAL A 106 -6.04 1.16 -9.82
CA VAL A 106 -4.66 0.97 -10.27
C VAL A 106 -3.71 1.31 -9.13
N HIS A 107 -3.02 0.30 -8.60
CA HIS A 107 -1.95 0.46 -7.61
C HIS A 107 -0.60 0.67 -8.28
N ASP A 108 -0.37 -0.05 -9.37
CA ASP A 108 0.81 0.04 -10.22
C ASP A 108 0.39 -0.30 -11.65
N GLY A 109 1.04 0.30 -12.66
CA GLY A 109 0.87 -0.08 -14.06
C GLY A 109 1.49 -1.47 -14.30
N LEU A 110 0.69 -2.43 -14.73
CA LEU A 110 1.15 -3.82 -14.93
C LEU A 110 2.24 -3.89 -16.00
N PHE A 111 2.07 -3.14 -17.10
CA PHE A 111 3.07 -3.04 -18.14
C PHE A 111 4.32 -2.28 -17.69
N TYR A 112 4.14 -1.18 -16.93
CA TYR A 112 5.23 -0.41 -16.38
C TYR A 112 6.16 -1.28 -15.52
N LEU A 113 5.63 -1.94 -14.48
CA LEU A 113 6.43 -2.80 -13.62
C LEU A 113 7.12 -3.94 -14.38
N SER A 114 6.41 -4.57 -15.31
CA SER A 114 6.99 -5.65 -16.12
C SER A 114 8.11 -5.14 -17.06
N SER A 115 8.06 -3.88 -17.45
CA SER A 115 9.09 -3.24 -18.29
C SER A 115 10.32 -2.89 -17.47
N GLN A 116 10.16 -2.42 -16.20
CA GLN A 116 11.28 -2.14 -15.30
C GLN A 116 12.11 -3.38 -15.00
N THR A 117 11.46 -4.54 -14.88
CA THR A 117 12.12 -5.84 -14.65
C THR A 117 12.49 -6.57 -15.93
N ASN A 118 12.27 -5.97 -17.10
CA ASN A 118 12.42 -6.60 -18.42
C ASN A 118 11.76 -8.00 -18.50
N HIS A 119 10.57 -8.12 -17.94
CA HIS A 119 9.87 -9.39 -17.79
C HIS A 119 9.52 -10.01 -19.15
N ARG A 120 9.77 -11.32 -19.33
CA ARG A 120 9.55 -12.07 -20.58
C ARG A 120 8.14 -11.89 -21.16
N PHE A 121 7.11 -11.79 -20.31
CA PHE A 121 5.71 -11.69 -20.71
C PHE A 121 5.16 -10.25 -20.71
N LYS A 122 6.00 -9.22 -20.77
CA LYS A 122 5.58 -7.80 -20.72
C LYS A 122 4.51 -7.44 -21.76
N ASN A 123 4.55 -8.04 -22.97
CA ASN A 123 3.55 -7.79 -24.01
C ASN A 123 2.17 -8.42 -23.67
N ILE A 124 2.16 -9.55 -22.97
CA ILE A 124 0.91 -10.15 -22.45
C ILE A 124 0.32 -9.24 -21.37
N PHE A 125 1.16 -8.74 -20.47
CA PHE A 125 0.73 -7.79 -19.43
C PHE A 125 0.21 -6.48 -20.03
N LYS A 126 0.85 -5.98 -21.10
CA LYS A 126 0.35 -4.84 -21.87
C LYS A 126 -1.06 -5.09 -22.44
N PHE A 127 -1.29 -6.27 -22.99
CA PHE A 127 -2.60 -6.66 -23.52
C PHE A 127 -3.66 -6.75 -22.40
N ILE A 128 -3.33 -7.44 -21.29
CA ILE A 128 -4.24 -7.60 -20.14
C ILE A 128 -4.61 -6.22 -19.57
N GLU A 129 -3.63 -5.34 -19.34
CA GLU A 129 -3.86 -4.00 -18.80
C GLU A 129 -4.84 -3.20 -19.66
N LYS A 130 -4.60 -3.13 -20.98
CA LYS A 130 -5.49 -2.45 -21.93
C LYS A 130 -6.89 -3.05 -21.95
N ALA A 131 -7.02 -4.38 -21.91
CA ALA A 131 -8.30 -5.08 -21.92
C ALA A 131 -9.10 -4.78 -20.65
N VAL A 132 -8.44 -4.77 -19.48
CA VAL A 132 -9.08 -4.43 -18.20
C VAL A 132 -9.58 -2.99 -18.20
N TYR A 133 -8.77 -2.04 -18.66
CA TYR A 133 -9.20 -0.64 -18.75
C TYR A 133 -10.38 -0.44 -19.71
N LYS A 134 -10.37 -1.12 -20.86
CA LYS A 134 -11.50 -1.07 -21.80
C LYS A 134 -12.81 -1.60 -21.19
N LYS A 135 -12.70 -2.58 -20.29
CA LYS A 135 -13.82 -3.26 -19.65
C LYS A 135 -14.34 -2.56 -18.40
N SER A 136 -13.55 -1.64 -17.84
CA SER A 136 -13.90 -0.90 -16.64
C SER A 136 -14.77 0.32 -16.97
N LYS A 137 -15.81 0.57 -16.18
CA LYS A 137 -16.67 1.76 -16.34
C LYS A 137 -15.96 3.02 -15.85
N LEU A 138 -15.22 2.89 -14.74
CA LEU A 138 -14.40 3.95 -14.16
C LEU A 138 -13.05 3.38 -13.73
N VAL A 139 -11.97 4.13 -13.98
CA VAL A 139 -10.62 3.78 -13.49
C VAL A 139 -10.22 4.77 -12.40
N HIS A 140 -9.87 4.22 -11.25
CA HIS A 140 -9.37 4.96 -10.11
C HIS A 140 -7.85 4.76 -10.00
N PHE A 141 -7.11 5.84 -9.90
CA PHE A 141 -5.66 5.86 -9.68
C PHE A 141 -5.35 6.34 -8.26
N ILE A 142 -4.39 5.69 -7.60
CA ILE A 142 -3.99 6.05 -6.23
C ILE A 142 -3.00 7.23 -6.19
N SER A 143 -2.49 7.67 -7.35
CA SER A 143 -1.59 8.81 -7.51
C SER A 143 -1.60 9.33 -8.95
N LYS A 144 -1.06 10.52 -9.19
CA LYS A 144 -0.85 11.04 -10.56
C LYS A 144 0.17 10.16 -11.29
N PHE A 145 1.24 9.78 -10.60
CA PHE A 145 2.26 8.89 -11.14
C PHE A 145 1.67 7.58 -11.66
N THR A 146 0.79 6.92 -10.91
CA THR A 146 0.16 5.66 -11.39
C THR A 146 -0.71 5.88 -12.63
N LYS A 147 -1.32 7.09 -12.79
CA LYS A 147 -2.04 7.45 -14.00
C LYS A 147 -1.09 7.67 -15.18
N GLU A 148 0.02 8.38 -14.98
CA GLU A 148 1.00 8.72 -16.01
C GLU A 148 1.71 7.48 -16.56
N GLU A 149 2.10 6.54 -15.69
CA GLU A 149 2.78 5.30 -16.06
C GLU A 149 1.83 4.21 -16.58
N SER A 150 0.52 4.41 -16.46
CA SER A 150 -0.48 3.46 -16.96
C SER A 150 -0.69 3.59 -18.46
N LEU A 151 -1.20 2.52 -19.08
CA LEU A 151 -1.63 2.54 -20.49
C LEU A 151 -3.03 3.13 -20.69
N TYR A 152 -3.59 3.76 -19.64
CA TYR A 152 -4.93 4.34 -19.71
C TYR A 152 -4.92 5.69 -20.42
N ASN A 153 -5.69 5.82 -21.50
CA ASN A 153 -5.69 6.99 -22.39
C ASN A 153 -7.07 7.65 -22.55
N LYS A 154 -8.00 7.41 -21.60
CA LYS A 154 -9.34 8.02 -21.62
C LYS A 154 -9.45 9.07 -20.51
N ASP A 155 -10.47 9.92 -20.59
CA ASP A 155 -10.74 11.00 -19.63
C ASP A 155 -11.62 10.56 -18.45
N ASN A 156 -12.24 9.36 -18.54
CA ASN A 156 -13.11 8.85 -17.47
C ASN A 156 -12.29 8.12 -16.38
N PHE A 157 -11.58 8.91 -15.57
CA PHE A 157 -10.82 8.43 -14.42
C PHE A 157 -10.96 9.37 -13.23
N ILE A 158 -10.56 8.89 -12.06
CA ILE A 158 -10.46 9.68 -10.83
C ILE A 158 -9.15 9.37 -10.14
N ILE A 159 -8.56 10.37 -9.49
CA ILE A 159 -7.41 10.20 -8.61
C ILE A 159 -7.89 10.45 -7.18
N ILE A 160 -7.78 9.42 -6.33
CA ILE A 160 -8.00 9.53 -4.89
C ILE A 160 -6.80 8.91 -4.21
N TYR A 161 -6.07 9.70 -3.43
CA TYR A 161 -4.94 9.23 -2.64
C TYR A 161 -5.38 8.23 -1.58
N ASN A 162 -4.44 7.39 -1.15
CA ASN A 162 -4.71 6.44 -0.09
C ASN A 162 -4.72 7.11 1.29
N THR A 163 -5.39 6.46 2.22
CA THR A 163 -5.24 6.66 3.66
C THR A 163 -4.73 5.40 4.32
N THR A 164 -4.46 5.42 5.62
CA THR A 164 -3.99 4.24 6.36
C THR A 164 -5.01 3.76 7.40
N PRO A 165 -5.23 2.45 7.54
CA PRO A 165 -6.07 1.90 8.62
C PRO A 165 -5.43 2.10 10.00
N LEU A 166 -4.13 2.38 10.09
CA LEU A 166 -3.42 2.60 11.36
C LEU A 166 -4.01 3.75 12.19
N GLU A 167 -4.68 4.73 11.56
CA GLU A 167 -5.34 5.82 12.29
C GLU A 167 -6.33 5.31 13.33
N LYS A 168 -7.01 4.20 13.07
CA LYS A 168 -8.03 3.60 13.95
C LYS A 168 -7.48 2.58 14.95
N VAL A 169 -6.22 2.17 14.83
CA VAL A 169 -5.61 1.18 15.72
C VAL A 169 -5.38 1.81 17.09
N LYS A 170 -5.96 1.24 18.14
CA LYS A 170 -5.71 1.65 19.53
C LYS A 170 -4.40 1.02 20.01
N VAL A 171 -3.55 1.78 20.69
CA VAL A 171 -2.27 1.32 21.23
C VAL A 171 -2.24 1.56 22.74
N LYS A 172 -1.97 0.53 23.52
CA LYS A 172 -1.58 0.68 24.92
C LYS A 172 -0.13 1.18 24.97
N PHE A 173 0.13 2.14 25.85
CA PHE A 173 1.43 2.80 25.92
C PHE A 173 2.45 1.88 26.62
N GLU A 174 3.38 1.32 25.83
CA GLU A 174 4.62 0.70 26.27
C GLU A 174 5.71 1.19 25.34
N LYS A 175 6.85 1.61 25.89
CA LYS A 175 8.01 2.01 25.07
C LYS A 175 8.63 0.77 24.43
N GLU A 176 9.02 0.91 23.19
CA GLU A 176 9.79 -0.12 22.49
C GLU A 176 11.27 -0.06 22.92
N ASN A 177 11.96 -1.17 22.74
CA ASN A 177 13.36 -1.28 23.13
C ASN A 177 14.28 -0.62 22.09
N TRP A 178 14.67 0.62 22.37
CA TRP A 178 15.61 1.41 21.59
C TRP A 178 16.78 1.88 22.45
N ASP A 179 17.98 2.00 21.85
CA ASP A 179 19.09 2.68 22.51
C ASP A 179 18.76 4.19 22.64
N SER A 180 18.64 4.66 23.87
CA SER A 180 18.27 6.04 24.16
C SER A 180 19.33 7.08 23.74
N LYS A 181 20.54 6.63 23.42
CA LYS A 181 21.66 7.48 22.98
C LYS A 181 21.74 7.64 21.47
N LYS A 182 21.01 6.83 20.72
CA LYS A 182 21.05 6.80 19.25
C LYS A 182 19.83 7.47 18.65
N VAL A 183 19.98 7.97 17.42
CA VAL A 183 18.87 8.44 16.59
C VAL A 183 18.13 7.22 16.03
N LYS A 184 16.84 7.14 16.31
CA LYS A 184 15.99 5.99 16.01
C LYS A 184 15.33 6.14 14.64
N ILE A 185 15.69 5.28 13.72
CA ILE A 185 15.15 5.26 12.35
C ILE A 185 14.26 4.03 12.18
N PHE A 186 13.02 4.24 11.74
CA PHE A 186 12.07 3.17 11.50
C PHE A 186 11.58 3.14 10.06
N THR A 187 11.33 1.96 9.53
CA THR A 187 10.68 1.78 8.23
C THR A 187 9.85 0.50 8.19
N VAL A 188 8.75 0.54 7.41
CA VAL A 188 7.90 -0.62 7.13
C VAL A 188 7.93 -0.88 5.63
N ARG A 189 8.50 -2.01 5.19
CA ARG A 189 8.69 -2.28 3.76
C ARG A 189 8.48 -3.76 3.40
N SER A 190 7.94 -4.02 2.22
CA SER A 190 8.08 -5.33 1.56
C SER A 190 9.54 -5.49 1.15
N ILE A 191 10.26 -6.51 1.64
CA ILE A 191 11.71 -6.65 1.41
C ILE A 191 11.97 -7.33 0.06
N GLU A 192 11.95 -6.52 -0.97
CA GLU A 192 12.09 -6.88 -2.39
C GLU A 192 13.02 -5.91 -3.13
N GLU A 193 13.44 -6.24 -4.34
CA GLU A 193 14.49 -5.53 -5.09
C GLU A 193 14.23 -4.04 -5.30
N ARG A 194 12.95 -3.66 -5.52
CA ARG A 194 12.58 -2.25 -5.73
C ARG A 194 12.73 -1.37 -4.49
N VAL A 195 12.77 -1.99 -3.31
CA VAL A 195 12.95 -1.31 -2.02
C VAL A 195 14.44 -1.20 -1.75
N ASN A 196 15.00 -0.03 -1.86
CA ASN A 196 16.43 0.22 -1.75
C ASN A 196 16.96 0.04 -0.30
N LEU A 197 16.88 -1.20 0.22
CA LEU A 197 17.30 -1.51 1.59
C LEU A 197 18.82 -1.45 1.76
N GLU A 198 19.56 -1.61 0.67
CA GLU A 198 21.01 -1.47 0.64
C GLU A 198 21.45 -0.11 1.20
N LEU A 199 20.73 0.97 0.89
CA LEU A 199 21.05 2.30 1.44
C LEU A 199 20.93 2.38 2.96
N LEU A 200 20.00 1.64 3.58
CA LEU A 200 19.91 1.60 5.05
C LEU A 200 21.04 0.79 5.67
N ILE A 201 21.47 -0.28 5.01
CA ILE A 201 22.63 -1.09 5.46
C ILE A 201 23.91 -0.26 5.34
N GLU A 202 24.09 0.47 4.25
CA GLU A 202 25.22 1.39 4.08
C GLU A 202 25.17 2.53 5.11
N LEU A 203 24.00 3.10 5.39
CA LEU A 203 23.82 4.13 6.41
C LEU A 203 24.21 3.62 7.80
N ALA A 204 23.77 2.41 8.17
CA ALA A 204 24.15 1.78 9.44
C ALA A 204 25.65 1.50 9.55
N GLN A 205 26.29 1.15 8.43
CA GLN A 205 27.74 0.93 8.39
C GLN A 205 28.51 2.24 8.60
N ARG A 206 28.04 3.35 8.01
CA ARG A 206 28.69 4.66 8.05
C ARG A 206 28.48 5.38 9.39
N ASN A 207 27.32 5.24 9.99
CA ASN A 207 26.94 6.01 11.16
C ASN A 207 26.45 5.11 12.30
N LYS A 208 27.25 5.00 13.35
CA LYS A 208 26.95 4.16 14.52
C LYS A 208 26.02 4.83 15.53
N ASP A 209 25.78 6.14 15.38
CA ASP A 209 24.84 6.89 16.21
C ASP A 209 23.38 6.72 15.74
N PHE A 210 23.16 5.99 14.63
CA PHE A 210 21.83 5.61 14.16
C PHE A 210 21.49 4.18 14.61
N GLU A 211 20.28 3.98 15.11
CA GLU A 211 19.66 2.68 15.30
C GLU A 211 18.52 2.52 14.31
N ILE A 212 18.63 1.52 13.43
CA ILE A 212 17.71 1.33 12.31
C ILE A 212 16.89 0.05 12.51
N LYS A 213 15.57 0.17 12.54
CA LYS A 213 14.67 -0.99 12.62
C LYS A 213 13.78 -1.06 11.38
N VAL A 214 13.77 -2.23 10.74
CA VAL A 214 13.05 -2.49 9.50
C VAL A 214 12.00 -3.56 9.75
N SER A 215 10.72 -3.19 9.66
CA SER A 215 9.62 -4.14 9.68
C SER A 215 9.22 -4.56 8.27
N GLY A 216 9.00 -5.85 8.08
CA GLY A 216 8.48 -6.39 6.83
C GLY A 216 9.00 -7.77 6.49
N LYS A 217 8.40 -8.36 5.46
CA LYS A 217 8.79 -9.65 4.87
C LYS A 217 9.02 -9.48 3.39
N GLY A 218 9.74 -10.39 2.79
CA GLY A 218 9.94 -10.42 1.35
C GLY A 218 11.01 -11.42 0.92
N PRO A 219 11.14 -11.66 -0.38
CA PRO A 219 12.05 -12.70 -0.90
C PRO A 219 13.53 -12.43 -0.60
N LEU A 220 13.91 -11.18 -0.32
CA LEU A 220 15.32 -10.81 -0.07
C LEU A 220 15.69 -10.70 1.41
N ILE A 221 14.79 -11.07 2.35
CA ILE A 221 15.03 -10.87 3.78
C ILE A 221 16.25 -11.64 4.27
N GLU A 222 16.42 -12.90 3.87
CA GLU A 222 17.57 -13.70 4.31
C GLU A 222 18.89 -13.21 3.69
N LYS A 223 18.88 -12.80 2.42
CA LYS A 223 20.04 -12.15 1.78
C LYS A 223 20.55 -10.97 2.61
N TYR A 224 19.65 -10.08 3.02
CA TYR A 224 20.03 -8.90 3.79
C TYR A 224 20.40 -9.21 5.24
N ARG A 225 19.81 -10.25 5.86
CA ARG A 225 20.26 -10.74 7.17
C ARG A 225 21.69 -11.23 7.14
N ASP A 226 22.04 -12.02 6.12
CA ASP A 226 23.40 -12.50 5.92
C ASP A 226 24.37 -11.34 5.66
N GLU A 227 23.99 -10.34 4.89
CA GLU A 227 24.80 -9.14 4.62
C GLU A 227 25.07 -8.37 5.92
N ILE A 228 24.04 -8.10 6.72
CA ILE A 228 24.15 -7.41 8.02
C ILE A 228 25.09 -8.17 8.96
N LYS A 229 24.93 -9.52 9.03
CA LYS A 229 25.77 -10.37 9.84
C LYS A 229 27.23 -10.37 9.37
N ASN A 230 27.49 -10.50 8.07
CA ASN A 230 28.83 -10.52 7.50
C ASN A 230 29.56 -9.19 7.72
N LYS A 231 28.82 -8.05 7.65
CA LYS A 231 29.33 -6.72 7.94
C LYS A 231 29.43 -6.42 9.45
N LYS A 232 29.00 -7.35 10.31
CA LYS A 232 28.99 -7.21 11.78
C LYS A 232 28.30 -5.94 12.26
N LEU A 233 27.16 -5.62 11.65
CA LEU A 233 26.37 -4.43 12.01
C LEU A 233 25.43 -4.78 13.17
N ASP A 234 25.54 -4.03 14.27
CA ASP A 234 24.74 -4.17 15.50
C ASP A 234 23.66 -3.09 15.64
N ASN A 235 23.65 -2.12 14.72
CA ASN A 235 22.78 -0.97 14.75
C ASN A 235 21.70 -0.97 13.65
N ILE A 236 21.48 -2.12 12.99
CA ILE A 236 20.36 -2.35 12.07
C ILE A 236 19.74 -3.72 12.30
N GLU A 237 18.41 -3.77 12.40
CA GLU A 237 17.63 -4.98 12.66
C GLU A 237 16.52 -5.17 11.64
N LEU A 238 16.43 -6.38 11.04
CA LEU A 238 15.30 -6.82 10.22
C LEU A 238 14.32 -7.62 11.08
N MET A 239 13.30 -6.95 11.61
CA MET A 239 12.36 -7.49 12.60
C MET A 239 11.33 -8.49 12.02
N GLY A 240 11.27 -8.62 10.70
CA GLY A 240 10.22 -9.39 10.07
C GLY A 240 8.85 -8.70 10.14
N PHE A 241 7.78 -9.50 10.00
CA PHE A 241 6.42 -8.99 10.07
C PHE A 241 6.04 -8.59 11.50
N LEU A 242 5.45 -7.42 11.64
CA LEU A 242 4.87 -6.94 12.89
C LEU A 242 3.38 -6.67 12.71
N GLU A 243 2.60 -6.90 13.76
CA GLU A 243 1.19 -6.51 13.82
C GLU A 243 1.03 -4.98 13.92
N ASP A 244 -0.11 -4.48 13.46
CA ASP A 244 -0.41 -3.04 13.33
C ASP A 244 -0.20 -2.27 14.65
N GLU A 245 -0.57 -2.88 15.80
CA GLU A 245 -0.35 -2.27 17.11
C GLU A 245 1.15 -2.05 17.39
N LYS A 246 1.98 -3.04 17.08
CA LYS A 246 3.43 -2.98 17.27
C LYS A 246 4.09 -2.02 16.28
N ILE A 247 3.67 -2.04 15.01
CA ILE A 247 4.09 -1.05 14.00
C ILE A 247 3.82 0.37 14.50
N ARG A 248 2.63 0.60 15.05
CA ARG A 248 2.24 1.91 15.56
C ARG A 248 3.06 2.38 16.76
N LYS A 249 3.48 1.44 17.63
CA LYS A 249 4.42 1.75 18.73
C LYS A 249 5.77 2.21 18.20
N TYR A 250 6.34 1.49 17.22
CA TYR A 250 7.62 1.89 16.61
C TYR A 250 7.55 3.24 15.92
N TYR A 251 6.46 3.54 15.20
CA TYR A 251 6.25 4.89 14.63
C TYR A 251 6.19 5.97 15.70
N LYS A 252 5.59 5.70 16.86
CA LYS A 252 5.55 6.68 17.96
C LYS A 252 6.92 6.94 18.57
N ASP A 253 7.72 5.90 18.73
CA ASP A 253 8.96 5.94 19.48
C ASP A 253 10.17 6.31 18.62
N CYS A 254 10.12 6.14 17.29
CA CYS A 254 11.22 6.53 16.43
C CYS A 254 11.35 8.06 16.33
N ASP A 255 12.53 8.52 15.93
CA ASP A 255 12.80 9.94 15.66
C ASP A 255 12.55 10.27 14.19
N ILE A 256 12.82 9.30 13.29
CA ILE A 256 12.80 9.47 11.84
C ILE A 256 12.18 8.23 11.19
N VAL A 257 11.42 8.46 10.12
CA VAL A 257 10.95 7.41 9.22
C VAL A 257 11.69 7.52 7.90
N THR A 258 12.02 6.37 7.28
CA THR A 258 12.59 6.33 5.94
C THR A 258 11.72 5.50 4.99
N VAL A 259 11.56 5.98 3.74
CA VAL A 259 10.82 5.26 2.69
C VAL A 259 11.64 5.27 1.40
N LEU A 260 12.52 4.29 1.29
CA LEU A 260 13.46 4.21 0.17
C LEU A 260 12.95 3.26 -0.92
N ALA A 261 13.12 3.65 -2.16
CA ALA A 261 12.75 2.87 -3.33
C ALA A 261 13.69 3.18 -4.50
N LYS A 262 13.97 2.17 -5.33
CA LYS A 262 14.68 2.33 -6.61
C LYS A 262 13.72 2.78 -7.71
N TYR A 263 12.51 2.21 -7.72
CA TYR A 263 11.44 2.48 -8.68
C TYR A 263 10.10 1.90 -8.17
N GLY A 264 9.00 2.22 -8.87
CA GLY A 264 7.73 1.52 -8.74
C GLY A 264 7.01 1.67 -7.39
N GLU A 265 7.15 2.81 -6.73
CA GLU A 265 6.36 3.13 -5.54
C GLU A 265 5.08 3.87 -5.96
N GLY A 266 3.96 3.16 -5.96
CA GLY A 266 2.69 3.70 -6.44
C GLY A 266 2.08 4.79 -5.56
N PHE A 267 2.44 4.84 -4.25
CA PHE A 267 1.95 5.87 -3.33
C PHE A 267 2.90 6.12 -2.14
N GLY A 268 3.35 5.04 -1.45
CA GLY A 268 4.18 5.18 -0.27
C GLY A 268 3.38 5.30 1.04
N LEU A 269 2.52 4.32 1.35
CA LEU A 269 1.77 4.30 2.62
C LEU A 269 2.62 4.61 3.86
N PRO A 270 3.86 4.07 4.01
CA PRO A 270 4.67 4.37 5.18
C PRO A 270 5.03 5.87 5.33
N ILE A 271 4.93 6.68 4.27
CA ILE A 271 5.12 8.14 4.36
C ILE A 271 4.01 8.76 5.21
N ILE A 272 2.77 8.48 4.83
CA ILE A 272 1.60 9.03 5.53
C ILE A 272 1.43 8.41 6.93
N GLU A 273 1.92 7.20 7.14
CA GLU A 273 1.97 6.56 8.46
C GLU A 273 2.97 7.26 9.39
N GLY A 274 4.13 7.65 8.86
CA GLY A 274 5.07 8.51 9.57
C GLY A 274 4.44 9.85 9.97
N TYR A 275 3.75 10.51 9.04
CA TYR A 275 3.07 11.79 9.30
C TYR A 275 1.93 11.66 10.32
N LEU A 276 1.15 10.59 10.29
CA LEU A 276 0.14 10.29 11.31
C LEU A 276 0.72 10.31 12.74
N HIS A 277 1.98 9.94 12.89
CA HIS A 277 2.70 9.91 14.17
C HIS A 277 3.62 11.13 14.38
N ASP A 278 3.42 12.18 13.59
CA ASP A 278 4.18 13.44 13.64
C ASP A 278 5.69 13.25 13.46
N LYS A 279 6.08 12.36 12.54
CA LYS A 279 7.49 12.05 12.27
C LYS A 279 7.96 12.62 10.94
N PRO A 280 9.21 13.15 10.89
CA PRO A 280 9.85 13.46 9.62
C PRO A 280 10.07 12.20 8.82
N VAL A 281 9.80 12.27 7.51
CA VAL A 281 9.93 11.12 6.60
C VAL A 281 10.90 11.46 5.49
N PHE A 282 12.07 10.82 5.48
CA PHE A 282 13.03 10.91 4.38
C PHE A 282 12.74 9.83 3.35
N ALA A 283 12.48 10.21 2.10
CA ALA A 283 12.03 9.28 1.09
C ALA A 283 12.71 9.51 -0.27
N SER A 284 12.90 8.44 -1.05
CA SER A 284 13.54 8.52 -2.37
C SER A 284 12.76 9.44 -3.32
N ASN A 285 13.48 10.24 -4.10
CA ASN A 285 12.91 11.14 -5.12
C ASN A 285 12.53 10.36 -6.38
N VAL A 286 11.63 9.38 -6.26
CA VAL A 286 11.21 8.50 -7.38
C VAL A 286 9.71 8.23 -7.33
N SER A 287 9.14 7.91 -8.49
CA SER A 287 7.76 7.43 -8.64
C SER A 287 6.73 8.40 -8.04
N ALA A 288 5.75 7.91 -7.26
CA ALA A 288 4.73 8.74 -6.63
C ALA A 288 5.20 9.45 -5.33
N ILE A 289 6.38 9.13 -4.82
CA ILE A 289 6.86 9.69 -3.54
C ILE A 289 6.83 11.22 -3.50
N PRO A 290 7.29 11.95 -4.56
CA PRO A 290 7.23 13.42 -4.58
C PRO A 290 5.84 14.03 -4.47
N GLU A 291 4.78 13.26 -4.77
CA GLU A 291 3.38 13.73 -4.63
C GLU A 291 2.88 13.68 -3.18
N VAL A 292 3.48 12.82 -2.36
CA VAL A 292 3.03 12.51 -0.99
C VAL A 292 3.88 13.26 0.04
N ILE A 293 5.14 13.53 -0.29
CA ILE A 293 6.08 14.16 0.63
C ILE A 293 5.72 15.63 0.90
N ILE A 294 5.76 16.04 2.17
CA ILE A 294 5.36 17.39 2.59
C ILE A 294 6.24 18.50 2.01
N ASN A 295 7.53 18.24 1.85
CA ASN A 295 8.50 19.22 1.36
C ASN A 295 9.66 18.51 0.66
N LYS A 296 10.17 19.11 -0.43
CA LYS A 296 11.29 18.58 -1.23
C LYS A 296 12.60 18.39 -0.43
N GLU A 297 12.77 19.06 0.70
CA GLU A 297 13.95 18.86 1.54
C GLU A 297 14.03 17.45 2.15
N PHE A 298 12.89 16.75 2.27
CA PHE A 298 12.81 15.37 2.73
C PHE A 298 12.95 14.33 1.60
N LEU A 299 12.97 14.76 0.33
CA LEU A 299 13.28 13.87 -0.78
C LEU A 299 14.79 13.62 -0.82
N VAL A 300 15.18 12.37 -0.96
CA VAL A 300 16.58 11.95 -1.04
C VAL A 300 16.89 11.34 -2.40
N GLU A 301 18.06 11.60 -2.92
CA GLU A 301 18.59 10.84 -4.04
C GLU A 301 18.99 9.44 -3.52
N ASN A 302 19.04 8.45 -4.42
CA ASN A 302 19.41 7.08 -4.06
C ASN A 302 20.93 6.96 -3.80
N ASP A 303 21.41 7.79 -2.89
CA ASP A 303 22.81 7.93 -2.46
C ASP A 303 22.87 8.05 -0.95
N VAL A 304 23.74 7.26 -0.33
CA VAL A 304 23.85 7.18 1.13
C VAL A 304 24.36 8.47 1.76
N ILE A 305 25.26 9.18 1.08
CA ILE A 305 25.82 10.45 1.57
C ILE A 305 24.74 11.53 1.56
N ASN A 306 23.92 11.55 0.51
CA ASN A 306 22.77 12.46 0.41
C ASN A 306 21.77 12.19 1.53
N LEU A 307 21.39 10.92 1.77
CA LEU A 307 20.48 10.53 2.85
C LEU A 307 21.04 10.93 4.23
N GLU A 308 22.28 10.56 4.53
CA GLU A 308 22.93 10.88 5.81
C GLU A 308 22.98 12.38 6.06
N ASN A 309 23.44 13.15 5.08
CA ASN A 309 23.55 14.61 5.19
C ASN A 309 22.19 15.28 5.41
N LYS A 310 21.15 14.85 4.72
CA LYS A 310 19.81 15.39 4.90
C LYS A 310 19.27 15.11 6.31
N ILE A 311 19.45 13.90 6.83
CA ILE A 311 19.07 13.53 8.20
C ILE A 311 19.83 14.39 9.21
N LEU A 312 21.16 14.45 9.12
CA LEU A 312 21.99 15.21 10.06
C LEU A 312 21.69 16.72 10.00
N ASN A 313 21.44 17.26 8.81
CA ASN A 313 21.06 18.66 8.66
C ASN A 313 19.69 18.96 9.27
N TYR A 314 18.73 18.05 9.13
CA TYR A 314 17.42 18.18 9.77
C TYR A 314 17.53 18.18 11.29
N LEU A 315 18.29 17.24 11.85
CA LEU A 315 18.49 17.13 13.30
C LEU A 315 19.20 18.36 13.90
N LYS A 316 20.04 19.04 13.13
CA LYS A 316 20.71 20.29 13.54
C LYS A 316 19.81 21.54 13.43
N LYS A 317 18.79 21.50 12.57
CA LYS A 317 17.90 22.64 12.33
C LYS A 317 16.70 22.54 13.26
N ASN A 318 16.46 23.53 14.12
CA ASN A 318 15.22 23.69 14.90
C ASN A 318 14.04 24.11 14.02
N LYS A 319 13.83 23.45 12.87
CA LYS A 319 12.64 23.68 12.04
C LYS A 319 11.51 22.79 12.52
N SER A 320 10.39 23.42 12.89
CA SER A 320 9.16 22.71 13.23
C SER A 320 8.31 22.52 11.98
N TYR A 321 7.91 21.30 11.69
CA TYR A 321 6.91 20.92 10.71
C TYR A 321 5.73 20.28 11.42
N ASN A 322 4.53 20.59 11.00
CA ASN A 322 3.32 19.96 11.54
C ASN A 322 2.94 18.79 10.63
N PHE A 323 3.69 17.68 10.73
CA PHE A 323 3.48 16.50 9.90
C PHE A 323 2.11 15.89 10.11
N LYS A 324 1.63 15.88 11.33
CA LYS A 324 0.35 15.31 11.71
C LYS A 324 -0.83 16.12 11.14
N GLU A 325 -0.76 17.44 11.14
CA GLU A 325 -1.75 18.29 10.51
C GLU A 325 -1.77 18.08 8.99
N TYR A 326 -0.59 17.99 8.37
CA TYR A 326 -0.46 17.69 6.95
C TYR A 326 -1.12 16.35 6.60
N TYR A 327 -0.94 15.32 7.45
CA TYR A 327 -1.63 14.04 7.29
C TYR A 327 -3.15 14.23 7.31
N TYR A 328 -3.71 14.83 8.34
CA TYR A 328 -5.16 14.97 8.47
C TYR A 328 -5.78 15.82 7.37
N SER A 329 -5.08 16.84 6.91
CA SER A 329 -5.58 17.74 5.85
C SER A 329 -5.59 17.09 4.46
N ASN A 330 -4.71 16.12 4.19
CA ASN A 330 -4.53 15.55 2.86
C ASN A 330 -4.88 14.07 2.75
N PHE A 331 -4.62 13.27 3.78
CA PHE A 331 -4.68 11.81 3.76
C PHE A 331 -5.52 11.20 4.90
N GLY A 332 -6.00 12.01 5.83
CA GLY A 332 -6.81 11.55 6.97
C GLY A 332 -8.05 10.79 6.51
N ASN A 333 -8.46 9.82 7.33
CA ASN A 333 -9.58 8.95 7.00
C ASN A 333 -10.84 9.72 6.61
N ASP A 334 -11.15 10.84 7.29
CA ASP A 334 -12.36 11.61 6.98
C ASP A 334 -12.29 12.25 5.59
N VAL A 335 -11.14 12.87 5.23
CA VAL A 335 -10.93 13.51 3.92
C VAL A 335 -11.01 12.48 2.78
N ILE A 336 -10.37 11.33 2.97
CA ILE A 336 -10.33 10.28 1.93
C ILE A 336 -11.67 9.54 1.87
N ARG A 337 -12.28 9.27 3.02
CA ARG A 337 -13.60 8.64 3.12
C ARG A 337 -14.67 9.43 2.37
N ASP A 338 -14.69 10.76 2.49
CA ASP A 338 -15.66 11.60 1.78
C ASP A 338 -15.51 11.51 0.25
N LYS A 339 -14.27 11.39 -0.24
CA LYS A 339 -14.01 11.18 -1.68
C LYS A 339 -14.54 9.83 -2.15
N TYR A 340 -14.29 8.75 -1.40
CA TYR A 340 -14.83 7.43 -1.73
C TYR A 340 -16.34 7.35 -1.55
N PHE A 341 -16.90 7.99 -0.54
CA PHE A 341 -18.35 8.06 -0.36
C PHE A 341 -19.05 8.69 -1.58
N LYS A 342 -18.52 9.81 -2.10
CA LYS A 342 -19.01 10.43 -3.33
C LYS A 342 -18.88 9.49 -4.53
N LEU A 343 -17.75 8.80 -4.66
CA LEU A 343 -17.50 7.82 -5.72
C LEU A 343 -18.54 6.70 -5.70
N TYR A 344 -18.76 6.07 -4.54
CA TYR A 344 -19.72 4.97 -4.42
C TYR A 344 -21.17 5.40 -4.57
N ASN A 345 -21.56 6.54 -4.03
CA ASN A 345 -22.92 7.07 -4.21
C ASN A 345 -23.24 7.37 -5.68
N HIS A 346 -22.24 7.75 -6.47
CA HIS A 346 -22.44 7.92 -7.91
C HIS A 346 -22.58 6.59 -8.65
N THR A 347 -21.95 5.55 -8.15
CA THR A 347 -21.93 4.21 -8.78
C THR A 347 -23.08 3.33 -8.31
N LEU A 348 -23.64 3.56 -7.12
CA LEU A 348 -24.77 2.82 -6.51
C LEU A 348 -26.15 3.47 -6.82
N LYS A 349 -26.21 4.44 -7.73
CA LYS A 349 -27.46 5.01 -8.27
C LYS A 349 -27.96 4.16 -9.42
#